data_fe2ffce54aad8f51bec92ff15c614ae2
#
_entry.id   fe2ffce54aad8f51bec92ff15c614ae2
#
_cell.length_a   1.000
_cell.length_b   1.000
_cell.length_c   1.000
_cell.angle_alpha   90.00
_cell.angle_beta   90.00
_cell.angle_gamma   90.00
#
_symmetry.space_group_name_H-M   'P 1'
#
loop_
_entity.id
_entity.type
_entity.pdbx_description
1 polymer ?
#
loop_
_entity_poly.entity_id
_entity_poly.type
_entity_poly.pdbx_seq_one_letter_code
_entity_poly.pdbx_strand_id
1 'polypeptide(L)'
;MEKSLTPRQITEHLDRYIVGQKDAKRAVAIALRNRYRRSLLTDDLKAEIIPKNILMIGPTGVGKTEIARRIAKMTGAPFIKVEATKFTEVGYVGRDVESIIRDLVEASRRLVKEEMMEAVKDQAEQLANDALVKLLVPSKVKDKLPQNPFEMLFGNKQEQNAEQDAEDVTVKSRRSQIAQDLKEGKLEKQWVTVEITESTPSMFDMMPGMDPSAAGNMQDMFANLMPKKKKKRKMLVKDARKVLAQEEASKLVDSDELSAEAIRRAEQYGIVFIDEIDKIASRSNASSGEVSREGVQRDILPIVEGSTVTTKYGAVKTDYILFIAAGAFHMSKPSDLIPELQGRFPIRVELEKLTKDD
;
A
#
# COMPACT_ATOMS: atom_id res chain seq x y z
N MET A 1 9.24 0.94 -13.87
CA MET A 1 8.18 0.42 -14.78
C MET A 1 8.81 -0.52 -15.77
N GLU A 2 8.68 -1.79 -15.49
CA GLU A 2 9.34 -2.82 -16.25
C GLU A 2 8.57 -3.21 -17.50
N LYS A 3 9.36 -3.41 -18.55
CA LYS A 3 9.06 -4.09 -19.83
C LYS A 3 7.69 -3.85 -20.42
N SER A 4 7.66 -3.06 -21.47
CA SER A 4 6.49 -2.85 -22.33
C SER A 4 6.04 -4.18 -22.93
N LEU A 5 5.29 -4.98 -22.16
CA LEU A 5 4.75 -6.23 -22.62
C LEU A 5 3.73 -5.97 -23.76
N THR A 6 3.84 -6.72 -24.82
CA THR A 6 2.82 -6.73 -25.88
C THR A 6 1.56 -7.43 -25.39
N PRO A 7 0.37 -7.15 -25.97
CA PRO A 7 -0.86 -7.87 -25.61
C PRO A 7 -0.72 -9.40 -25.73
N ARG A 8 0.06 -9.88 -26.69
CA ARG A 8 0.34 -11.30 -26.84
C ARG A 8 1.13 -11.86 -25.65
N GLN A 9 2.19 -11.20 -25.24
CA GLN A 9 2.98 -11.61 -24.07
C GLN A 9 2.17 -11.57 -22.78
N ILE A 10 1.28 -10.59 -22.62
CA ILE A 10 0.35 -10.52 -21.50
C ILE A 10 -0.59 -11.74 -21.50
N THR A 11 -1.15 -12.07 -22.66
CA THR A 11 -2.04 -13.24 -22.81
C THR A 11 -1.30 -14.54 -22.51
N GLU A 12 -0.10 -14.74 -23.08
CA GLU A 12 0.75 -15.90 -22.82
C GLU A 12 1.11 -16.04 -21.34
N HIS A 13 1.32 -14.91 -20.64
CA HIS A 13 1.55 -14.94 -19.19
C HIS A 13 0.30 -15.36 -18.42
N LEU A 14 -0.87 -14.86 -18.80
CA LEU A 14 -2.15 -15.25 -18.20
C LEU A 14 -2.50 -16.72 -18.46
N ASP A 15 -2.12 -17.27 -19.62
CA ASP A 15 -2.36 -18.66 -20.01
C ASP A 15 -1.70 -19.67 -19.06
N ARG A 16 -0.65 -19.26 -18.35
CA ARG A 16 0.01 -20.09 -17.32
C ARG A 16 -0.83 -20.33 -16.08
N TYR A 17 -1.83 -19.48 -15.83
CA TYR A 17 -2.58 -19.47 -14.57
C TYR A 17 -4.09 -19.60 -14.77
N ILE A 18 -4.58 -19.29 -15.96
CA ILE A 18 -6.01 -19.22 -16.26
C ILE A 18 -6.26 -20.04 -17.51
N VAL A 19 -7.05 -21.05 -17.36
CA VAL A 19 -7.42 -21.92 -18.47
C VAL A 19 -8.57 -21.28 -19.27
N GLY A 20 -8.58 -21.45 -20.58
CA GLY A 20 -9.63 -20.88 -21.44
C GLY A 20 -9.64 -19.35 -21.47
N GLN A 21 -10.83 -18.77 -21.57
CA GLN A 21 -11.12 -17.33 -21.42
C GLN A 21 -10.33 -16.41 -22.37
N LYS A 22 -10.14 -16.81 -23.62
CA LYS A 22 -9.29 -16.12 -24.61
C LYS A 22 -9.68 -14.66 -24.82
N ASP A 23 -10.98 -14.37 -24.93
CA ASP A 23 -11.48 -13.02 -25.22
C ASP A 23 -11.31 -12.10 -23.99
N ALA A 24 -11.55 -12.61 -22.80
CA ALA A 24 -11.32 -11.87 -21.56
C ALA A 24 -9.83 -11.49 -21.39
N LYS A 25 -8.94 -12.45 -21.57
CA LYS A 25 -7.49 -12.21 -21.50
C LYS A 25 -7.04 -11.18 -22.54
N ARG A 26 -7.55 -11.29 -23.77
CA ARG A 26 -7.23 -10.36 -24.86
C ARG A 26 -7.74 -8.94 -24.58
N ALA A 27 -8.99 -8.81 -24.16
CA ALA A 27 -9.58 -7.49 -23.84
C ALA A 27 -8.78 -6.76 -22.77
N VAL A 28 -8.44 -7.47 -21.71
CA VAL A 28 -7.67 -6.89 -20.61
C VAL A 28 -6.22 -6.61 -21.02
N ALA A 29 -5.59 -7.47 -21.80
CA ALA A 29 -4.25 -7.22 -22.33
C ALA A 29 -4.20 -5.96 -23.22
N ILE A 30 -5.24 -5.74 -24.03
CA ILE A 30 -5.37 -4.52 -24.84
C ILE A 30 -5.57 -3.28 -23.95
N ALA A 31 -6.43 -3.36 -22.94
CA ALA A 31 -6.66 -2.26 -22.01
C ALA A 31 -5.36 -1.83 -21.29
N LEU A 32 -4.56 -2.79 -20.82
CA LEU A 32 -3.24 -2.53 -20.25
C LEU A 32 -2.28 -1.89 -21.25
N ARG A 33 -2.23 -2.41 -22.47
CA ARG A 33 -1.35 -1.85 -23.50
C ARG A 33 -1.73 -0.41 -23.83
N ASN A 34 -3.01 -0.10 -23.89
CA ASN A 34 -3.49 1.26 -24.12
C ASN A 34 -3.10 2.20 -22.97
N ARG A 35 -3.17 1.73 -21.71
CA ARG A 35 -2.67 2.50 -20.55
C ARG A 35 -1.16 2.76 -20.66
N TYR A 36 -0.38 1.75 -21.01
CA TYR A 36 1.05 1.92 -21.25
C TYR A 36 1.33 2.93 -22.36
N ARG A 37 0.64 2.84 -23.53
CA ARG A 37 0.79 3.83 -24.61
C ARG A 37 0.43 5.24 -24.13
N ARG A 38 -0.64 5.37 -23.34
CA ARG A 38 -1.02 6.64 -22.75
C ARG A 38 0.09 7.22 -21.87
N SER A 39 0.78 6.41 -21.08
CA SER A 39 1.86 6.87 -20.19
C SER A 39 3.07 7.46 -20.95
N LEU A 40 3.21 7.17 -22.24
CA LEU A 40 4.28 7.68 -23.10
C LEU A 40 3.92 8.99 -23.82
N LEU A 41 2.68 9.45 -23.70
CA LEU A 41 2.22 10.69 -24.32
C LEU A 41 2.65 11.92 -23.51
N THR A 42 2.62 13.07 -24.16
CA THR A 42 2.74 14.39 -23.48
C THR A 42 1.56 14.61 -22.54
N ASP A 43 1.73 15.43 -21.53
CA ASP A 43 0.71 15.60 -20.49
C ASP A 43 -0.62 16.12 -21.04
N ASP A 44 -0.61 16.99 -22.06
CA ASP A 44 -1.80 17.49 -22.74
C ASP A 44 -2.62 16.34 -23.40
N LEU A 45 -1.95 15.52 -24.21
CA LEU A 45 -2.60 14.38 -24.86
C LEU A 45 -3.00 13.28 -23.86
N LYS A 46 -2.23 13.15 -22.80
CA LYS A 46 -2.50 12.20 -21.73
C LYS A 46 -3.76 12.54 -20.95
N ALA A 47 -4.07 13.83 -20.81
CA ALA A 47 -5.29 14.30 -20.15
C ALA A 47 -6.57 13.96 -20.97
N GLU A 48 -6.47 13.96 -22.30
CA GLU A 48 -7.60 13.67 -23.21
C GLU A 48 -7.97 12.18 -23.29
N ILE A 49 -7.06 11.27 -22.87
CA ILE A 49 -7.27 9.83 -23.07
C ILE A 49 -7.65 9.17 -21.74
N ILE A 50 -8.92 8.84 -21.61
CA ILE A 50 -9.47 8.11 -20.45
C ILE A 50 -9.42 6.59 -20.70
N PRO A 51 -8.97 5.78 -19.72
CA PRO A 51 -9.03 4.32 -19.82
C PRO A 51 -10.46 3.82 -20.02
N LYS A 52 -10.62 2.78 -20.83
CA LYS A 52 -11.93 2.15 -21.02
C LYS A 52 -12.12 1.04 -20.00
N ASN A 53 -13.19 1.15 -19.22
CA ASN A 53 -13.54 0.16 -18.22
C ASN A 53 -14.13 -1.11 -18.85
N ILE A 54 -14.04 -2.21 -18.10
CA ILE A 54 -14.38 -3.57 -18.59
C ILE A 54 -15.49 -4.15 -17.71
N LEU A 55 -16.51 -4.70 -18.36
CA LEU A 55 -17.54 -5.52 -17.72
C LEU A 55 -17.29 -6.99 -18.08
N MET A 56 -16.99 -7.81 -17.08
CA MET A 56 -16.83 -9.25 -17.21
C MET A 56 -18.13 -9.97 -16.83
N ILE A 57 -18.68 -10.72 -17.75
CA ILE A 57 -19.93 -11.45 -17.59
C ILE A 57 -19.62 -12.94 -17.59
N GLY A 58 -20.14 -13.70 -16.63
CA GLY A 58 -19.96 -15.16 -16.60
C GLY A 58 -20.11 -15.76 -15.22
N PRO A 59 -20.28 -17.08 -15.12
CA PRO A 59 -20.54 -17.78 -13.88
C PRO A 59 -19.44 -17.58 -12.83
N THR A 60 -19.74 -17.92 -11.59
CA THR A 60 -18.72 -17.94 -10.52
C THR A 60 -17.68 -19.02 -10.76
N GLY A 61 -16.44 -18.76 -10.36
CA GLY A 61 -15.36 -19.75 -10.45
C GLY A 61 -14.61 -19.82 -11.79
N VAL A 62 -15.01 -19.07 -12.82
CA VAL A 62 -14.37 -19.11 -14.16
C VAL A 62 -13.13 -18.22 -14.30
N GLY A 63 -12.64 -17.62 -13.21
CA GLY A 63 -11.37 -16.87 -13.20
C GLY A 63 -11.49 -15.35 -13.34
N LYS A 64 -12.68 -14.73 -13.29
CA LYS A 64 -12.84 -13.27 -13.44
C LYS A 64 -11.92 -12.46 -12.53
N THR A 65 -11.97 -12.72 -11.21
CA THR A 65 -11.12 -12.04 -10.22
C THR A 65 -9.64 -12.35 -10.42
N GLU A 66 -9.32 -13.59 -10.79
CA GLU A 66 -7.93 -14.01 -10.95
C GLU A 66 -7.26 -13.33 -12.15
N ILE A 67 -7.99 -13.14 -13.26
CA ILE A 67 -7.51 -12.34 -14.39
C ILE A 67 -7.07 -10.95 -13.92
N ALA A 68 -7.93 -10.21 -13.22
CA ALA A 68 -7.64 -8.87 -12.74
C ALA A 68 -6.46 -8.83 -11.75
N ARG A 69 -6.41 -9.78 -10.83
CA ARG A 69 -5.33 -9.89 -9.83
C ARG A 69 -3.98 -10.17 -10.47
N ARG A 70 -3.92 -11.11 -11.43
CA ARG A 70 -2.67 -11.47 -12.12
C ARG A 70 -2.11 -10.32 -12.93
N ILE A 71 -2.98 -9.57 -13.58
CA ILE A 71 -2.60 -8.39 -14.34
C ILE A 71 -2.00 -7.33 -13.42
N ALA A 72 -2.68 -7.02 -12.32
CA ALA A 72 -2.17 -6.05 -11.36
C ALA A 72 -0.79 -6.45 -10.82
N LYS A 73 -0.62 -7.73 -10.47
CA LYS A 73 0.67 -8.26 -10.01
C LYS A 73 1.76 -8.18 -11.08
N MET A 74 1.42 -8.48 -12.34
CA MET A 74 2.37 -8.45 -13.46
C MET A 74 2.85 -7.03 -13.79
N THR A 75 1.98 -6.04 -13.62
CA THR A 75 2.29 -4.64 -13.92
C THR A 75 2.77 -3.84 -12.71
N GLY A 76 2.80 -4.44 -11.51
CA GLY A 76 3.08 -3.71 -10.27
C GLY A 76 2.03 -2.64 -9.97
N ALA A 77 0.79 -2.80 -10.46
CA ALA A 77 -0.28 -1.84 -10.29
C ALA A 77 -0.96 -2.00 -8.93
N PRO A 78 -1.31 -0.90 -8.25
CA PRO A 78 -2.18 -0.94 -7.08
C PRO A 78 -3.51 -1.62 -7.43
N PHE A 79 -3.93 -2.57 -6.61
CA PHE A 79 -5.13 -3.39 -6.87
C PHE A 79 -5.96 -3.56 -5.63
N ILE A 80 -7.27 -3.36 -5.78
CA ILE A 80 -8.26 -3.74 -4.78
C ILE A 80 -9.39 -4.53 -5.41
N LYS A 81 -9.97 -5.42 -4.63
CA LYS A 81 -11.23 -6.11 -4.92
C LYS A 81 -12.28 -5.66 -3.92
N VAL A 82 -13.42 -5.23 -4.43
CA VAL A 82 -14.60 -4.88 -3.64
C VAL A 82 -15.81 -5.64 -4.15
N GLU A 83 -16.80 -5.84 -3.30
CA GLU A 83 -18.09 -6.43 -3.66
C GLU A 83 -19.15 -5.32 -3.69
N ALA A 84 -19.88 -5.19 -4.80
CA ALA A 84 -20.88 -4.14 -4.96
C ALA A 84 -21.96 -4.19 -3.86
N THR A 85 -22.27 -5.38 -3.36
CA THR A 85 -23.26 -5.63 -2.30
C THR A 85 -22.85 -5.11 -0.92
N LYS A 86 -21.59 -4.75 -0.71
CA LYS A 86 -21.10 -4.19 0.58
C LYS A 86 -21.32 -2.70 0.72
N PHE A 87 -21.71 -2.03 -0.36
CA PHE A 87 -21.96 -0.59 -0.35
C PHE A 87 -23.45 -0.32 -0.08
N THR A 88 -23.67 0.79 0.58
CA THR A 88 -25.01 1.31 0.86
C THR A 88 -25.15 2.70 0.27
N GLU A 89 -26.38 3.08 -0.09
CA GLU A 89 -26.71 4.42 -0.53
C GLU A 89 -26.30 5.46 0.54
N VAL A 90 -25.86 6.63 0.10
CA VAL A 90 -25.46 7.73 0.98
C VAL A 90 -26.60 8.07 1.95
N GLY A 91 -26.27 8.09 3.26
CA GLY A 91 -27.24 8.35 4.34
C GLY A 91 -27.72 7.09 5.07
N TYR A 92 -27.42 5.89 4.59
CA TYR A 92 -27.67 4.63 5.30
C TYR A 92 -26.41 4.12 6.03
N VAL A 93 -26.64 3.29 7.06
CA VAL A 93 -25.53 2.65 7.78
C VAL A 93 -24.89 1.60 6.87
N GLY A 94 -23.64 1.81 6.51
CA GLY A 94 -22.89 0.90 5.66
C GLY A 94 -21.58 1.53 5.17
N ARG A 95 -20.93 0.88 4.21
CA ARG A 95 -19.67 1.34 3.66
C ARG A 95 -19.94 2.32 2.51
N ASP A 96 -19.38 3.52 2.58
CA ASP A 96 -19.46 4.48 1.49
C ASP A 96 -18.63 4.06 0.27
N VAL A 97 -19.01 4.51 -0.91
CA VAL A 97 -18.36 4.16 -2.18
C VAL A 97 -16.97 4.79 -2.29
N GLU A 98 -16.75 5.96 -1.71
CA GLU A 98 -15.44 6.62 -1.72
C GLU A 98 -14.36 5.81 -0.99
N SER A 99 -14.78 4.93 -0.06
CA SER A 99 -13.86 4.02 0.61
C SER A 99 -13.09 3.12 -0.36
N ILE A 100 -13.61 2.87 -1.57
CA ILE A 100 -12.90 2.18 -2.65
C ILE A 100 -11.58 2.89 -2.95
N ILE A 101 -11.62 4.21 -3.11
CA ILE A 101 -10.44 4.98 -3.48
C ILE A 101 -9.49 5.11 -2.29
N ARG A 102 -10.02 5.27 -1.08
CA ARG A 102 -9.18 5.27 0.14
C ARG A 102 -8.41 3.96 0.29
N ASP A 103 -9.05 2.82 0.08
CA ASP A 103 -8.40 1.50 0.12
C ASP A 103 -7.39 1.30 -1.02
N LEU A 104 -7.68 1.83 -2.21
CA LEU A 104 -6.76 1.76 -3.35
C LEU A 104 -5.46 2.53 -3.05
N VAL A 105 -5.56 3.71 -2.45
CA VAL A 105 -4.38 4.50 -2.05
C VAL A 105 -3.60 3.79 -0.95
N GLU A 106 -4.27 3.16 0.01
CA GLU A 106 -3.59 2.34 1.03
C GLU A 106 -2.84 1.15 0.42
N ALA A 107 -3.45 0.48 -0.56
CA ALA A 107 -2.79 -0.60 -1.30
C ALA A 107 -1.59 -0.08 -2.09
N SER A 108 -1.74 1.09 -2.74
CA SER A 108 -0.67 1.77 -3.46
C SER A 108 0.49 2.13 -2.53
N ARG A 109 0.18 2.76 -1.39
CA ARG A 109 1.18 3.18 -0.41
C ARG A 109 2.00 2.02 0.14
N ARG A 110 1.33 0.88 0.40
CA ARG A 110 2.02 -0.33 0.84
C ARG A 110 3.00 -0.83 -0.21
N LEU A 111 2.58 -0.89 -1.47
CA LEU A 111 3.40 -1.32 -2.59
C LEU A 111 4.61 -0.38 -2.80
N VAL A 112 4.40 0.92 -2.82
CA VAL A 112 5.47 1.92 -2.98
C VAL A 112 6.43 1.86 -1.79
N LYS A 113 5.92 1.70 -0.56
CA LYS A 113 6.75 1.56 0.64
C LYS A 113 7.66 0.34 0.56
N GLU A 114 7.14 -0.81 0.12
CA GLU A 114 7.94 -2.03 -0.05
C GLU A 114 9.06 -1.82 -1.08
N GLU A 115 8.76 -1.17 -2.21
CA GLU A 115 9.76 -0.85 -3.25
C GLU A 115 10.83 0.14 -2.74
N MET A 116 10.42 1.21 -2.06
CA MET A 116 11.36 2.20 -1.50
C MET A 116 12.23 1.57 -0.42
N MET A 117 11.68 0.73 0.45
CA MET A 117 12.44 0.02 1.47
C MET A 117 13.46 -0.97 0.87
N GLU A 118 13.10 -1.67 -0.20
CA GLU A 118 14.03 -2.56 -0.90
C GLU A 118 15.14 -1.77 -1.60
N ALA A 119 14.84 -0.60 -2.15
CA ALA A 119 15.83 0.28 -2.78
C ALA A 119 16.91 0.80 -1.79
N VAL A 120 16.53 1.03 -0.53
CA VAL A 120 17.45 1.52 0.52
C VAL A 120 18.01 0.40 1.40
N LYS A 121 17.74 -0.85 1.09
CA LYS A 121 18.07 -2.02 1.92
C LYS A 121 19.54 -2.13 2.26
N ASP A 122 20.43 -2.01 1.28
CA ASP A 122 21.88 -2.11 1.48
C ASP A 122 22.39 -1.01 2.43
N GLN A 123 21.88 0.21 2.27
CA GLN A 123 22.20 1.32 3.15
C GLN A 123 21.64 1.10 4.56
N ALA A 124 20.43 0.62 4.67
CA ALA A 124 19.78 0.30 5.95
C ALA A 124 20.50 -0.83 6.70
N GLU A 125 21.00 -1.86 5.98
CA GLU A 125 21.81 -2.94 6.57
C GLU A 125 23.16 -2.41 7.11
N GLN A 126 23.80 -1.48 6.41
CA GLN A 126 25.02 -0.84 6.89
C GLN A 126 24.74 -0.05 8.19
N LEU A 127 23.71 0.78 8.21
CA LEU A 127 23.32 1.55 9.38
C LEU A 127 22.92 0.64 10.56
N ALA A 128 22.24 -0.46 10.29
CA ALA A 128 21.89 -1.47 11.30
C ALA A 128 23.13 -2.14 11.90
N ASN A 129 24.14 -2.45 11.08
CA ASN A 129 25.41 -2.98 11.58
C ASN A 129 26.14 -1.96 12.44
N ASP A 130 26.18 -0.68 12.04
CA ASP A 130 26.78 0.39 12.82
C ASP A 130 26.04 0.60 14.16
N ALA A 131 24.71 0.49 14.15
CA ALA A 131 23.91 0.52 15.37
C ALA A 131 24.22 -0.67 16.29
N LEU A 132 24.36 -1.88 15.75
CA LEU A 132 24.75 -3.08 16.50
C LEU A 132 26.15 -2.93 17.11
N VAL A 133 27.12 -2.39 16.39
CA VAL A 133 28.46 -2.11 16.92
C VAL A 133 28.38 -1.18 18.13
N LYS A 134 27.57 -0.11 18.06
CA LYS A 134 27.35 0.82 19.17
C LYS A 134 26.67 0.17 20.37
N LEU A 135 25.72 -0.75 20.14
CA LEU A 135 25.03 -1.49 21.19
C LEU A 135 25.93 -2.53 21.87
N LEU A 136 26.83 -3.17 21.13
CA LEU A 136 27.78 -4.16 21.65
C LEU A 136 28.98 -3.52 22.35
N VAL A 137 29.38 -2.32 21.90
CA VAL A 137 30.46 -1.53 22.50
C VAL A 137 29.96 -0.13 22.85
N PRO A 138 29.17 0.01 23.95
CA PRO A 138 28.72 1.33 24.38
C PRO A 138 29.90 2.17 24.84
N SER A 139 29.97 3.43 24.40
CA SER A 139 30.90 4.40 24.95
C SER A 139 30.47 4.74 26.37
N LYS A 140 31.39 4.79 27.32
CA LYS A 140 31.10 5.19 28.69
C LYS A 140 30.86 6.71 28.84
N VAL A 141 30.98 7.47 27.76
CA VAL A 141 30.65 8.89 27.75
C VAL A 141 29.13 8.99 27.89
N LYS A 142 28.67 9.14 29.11
CA LYS A 142 27.35 9.64 29.41
C LYS A 142 27.27 11.04 28.82
N ASP A 143 26.30 11.26 27.92
CA ASP A 143 25.84 12.61 27.59
C ASP A 143 25.41 13.29 28.90
N LYS A 144 26.35 13.88 29.58
CA LYS A 144 26.06 14.88 30.62
C LYS A 144 25.66 16.13 29.85
N LEU A 145 24.35 16.25 29.54
CA LEU A 145 23.81 17.59 29.36
C LEU A 145 24.26 18.42 30.58
N PRO A 146 24.87 19.59 30.38
CA PRO A 146 25.25 20.46 31.47
C PRO A 146 23.97 20.84 32.23
N GLN A 147 23.82 20.30 33.44
CA GLN A 147 22.67 20.56 34.30
C GLN A 147 22.67 21.95 34.89
N ASN A 148 23.78 22.70 34.76
CA ASN A 148 23.88 24.08 35.28
C ASN A 148 24.69 24.98 34.34
N PRO A 149 24.14 26.17 33.98
CA PRO A 149 24.87 27.17 33.18
C PRO A 149 26.16 27.68 33.84
N PHE A 150 26.32 27.47 35.16
CA PHE A 150 27.47 27.93 35.95
C PHE A 150 28.70 27.05 35.83
N GLU A 151 28.59 25.76 35.50
CA GLU A 151 29.72 24.85 35.26
C GLU A 151 30.48 25.16 33.97
N MET A 152 29.87 25.87 33.05
CA MET A 152 30.49 26.28 31.77
C MET A 152 31.54 27.40 31.96
N LEU A 153 31.46 28.17 33.05
CA LEU A 153 32.30 29.34 33.28
C LEU A 153 33.57 29.08 34.11
N PHE A 154 33.63 28.02 34.90
CA PHE A 154 34.70 27.79 35.88
C PHE A 154 35.33 26.38 35.83
N GLY A 155 35.02 25.54 34.87
CA GLY A 155 35.58 24.20 34.74
C GLY A 155 37.02 24.20 34.18
N ASN A 156 37.93 23.75 34.96
CA ASN A 156 39.37 23.63 34.64
C ASN A 156 39.57 22.55 33.58
N LYS A 157 40.05 22.93 32.37
CA LYS A 157 39.99 22.19 31.10
C LYS A 157 41.21 21.31 30.81
N GLN A 158 42.16 21.11 31.70
CA GLN A 158 43.47 20.60 31.30
C GLN A 158 43.83 19.15 31.68
N GLU A 159 43.11 18.47 32.57
CA GLU A 159 43.49 17.09 32.95
C GLU A 159 42.54 16.01 32.44
N GLN A 160 41.34 16.37 31.89
CA GLN A 160 40.33 15.40 31.42
C GLN A 160 40.52 14.97 29.96
N ASN A 161 41.32 15.66 29.16
CA ASN A 161 41.47 15.37 27.70
C ASN A 161 42.34 14.16 27.41
N ALA A 162 43.38 13.88 28.19
CA ALA A 162 44.33 12.80 27.92
C ALA A 162 43.77 11.40 28.22
N GLU A 163 42.93 11.24 29.24
CA GLU A 163 42.28 9.98 29.57
C GLU A 163 41.07 9.71 28.64
N GLN A 164 40.36 10.77 28.20
CA GLN A 164 39.28 10.66 27.27
C GLN A 164 39.79 10.25 25.86
N ASP A 165 40.92 10.78 25.40
CA ASP A 165 41.51 10.43 24.09
C ASP A 165 42.00 8.97 24.06
N ALA A 166 42.58 8.47 25.17
CA ALA A 166 43.03 7.08 25.28
C ALA A 166 41.87 6.07 25.35
N GLU A 167 40.79 6.39 26.09
CA GLU A 167 39.56 5.57 26.08
C GLU A 167 38.87 5.59 24.72
N ASP A 168 38.90 6.69 23.99
CA ASP A 168 38.32 6.83 22.66
C ASP A 168 39.06 5.97 21.60
N VAL A 169 40.39 5.89 21.69
CA VAL A 169 41.23 5.04 20.80
C VAL A 169 40.94 3.55 21.04
N THR A 170 40.85 3.11 22.29
CA THR A 170 40.54 1.71 22.63
C THR A 170 39.12 1.32 22.26
N VAL A 171 38.15 2.20 22.42
CA VAL A 171 36.75 2.01 22.02
C VAL A 171 36.63 1.94 20.49
N LYS A 172 37.34 2.79 19.74
CA LYS A 172 37.36 2.78 18.27
C LYS A 172 37.97 1.49 17.73
N SER A 173 39.10 1.03 18.28
CA SER A 173 39.74 -0.24 17.90
C SER A 173 38.79 -1.43 18.15
N ARG A 174 38.16 -1.48 19.31
CA ARG A 174 37.21 -2.55 19.68
C ARG A 174 35.95 -2.54 18.78
N ARG A 175 35.44 -1.36 18.42
CA ARG A 175 34.33 -1.23 17.47
C ARG A 175 34.71 -1.73 16.08
N SER A 176 35.92 -1.43 15.61
CA SER A 176 36.42 -1.94 14.31
C SER A 176 36.49 -3.46 14.29
N GLN A 177 36.99 -4.08 15.37
CA GLN A 177 37.06 -5.53 15.48
C GLN A 177 35.67 -6.16 15.52
N ILE A 178 34.74 -5.61 16.31
CA ILE A 178 33.34 -6.10 16.38
C ILE A 178 32.65 -5.90 15.03
N ALA A 179 32.89 -4.80 14.31
CA ALA A 179 32.35 -4.60 12.97
C ALA A 179 32.82 -5.67 11.98
N GLN A 180 34.08 -6.10 12.08
CA GLN A 180 34.62 -7.19 11.27
C GLN A 180 33.99 -8.54 11.66
N ASP A 181 33.91 -8.85 12.95
CA ASP A 181 33.29 -10.09 13.44
C ASP A 181 31.79 -10.19 13.09
N LEU A 182 31.07 -9.03 13.04
CA LEU A 182 29.69 -8.96 12.54
C LEU A 182 29.59 -9.26 11.05
N LYS A 183 30.52 -8.76 10.24
CA LYS A 183 30.60 -9.05 8.79
C LYS A 183 30.91 -10.53 8.53
N GLU A 184 31.76 -11.11 9.34
CA GLU A 184 32.13 -12.54 9.26
C GLU A 184 31.07 -13.47 9.87
N GLY A 185 30.00 -12.94 10.49
CA GLY A 185 28.91 -13.72 11.08
C GLY A 185 29.24 -14.43 12.39
N LYS A 186 30.38 -14.10 13.02
CA LYS A 186 30.82 -14.77 14.27
C LYS A 186 29.93 -14.47 15.47
N LEU A 187 29.22 -13.31 15.44
CA LEU A 187 28.43 -12.81 16.58
C LEU A 187 26.93 -13.11 16.47
N GLU A 188 26.48 -13.84 15.46
CA GLU A 188 25.06 -14.09 15.17
C GLU A 188 24.27 -14.70 16.36
N LYS A 189 24.95 -15.52 17.18
CA LYS A 189 24.35 -16.20 18.34
C LYS A 189 24.49 -15.41 19.65
N GLN A 190 25.09 -14.23 19.62
CA GLN A 190 25.24 -13.39 20.80
C GLN A 190 23.93 -12.69 21.10
N TRP A 191 23.64 -12.47 22.40
CA TRP A 191 22.48 -11.72 22.86
C TRP A 191 22.79 -10.23 22.93
N VAL A 192 21.88 -9.43 22.41
CA VAL A 192 21.92 -7.96 22.46
C VAL A 192 20.58 -7.41 22.94
N THR A 193 20.60 -6.29 23.63
CA THR A 193 19.39 -5.58 24.02
C THR A 193 19.15 -4.42 23.06
N VAL A 194 18.05 -4.48 22.32
CA VAL A 194 17.64 -3.46 21.34
C VAL A 194 16.46 -2.68 21.93
N GLU A 195 16.43 -1.37 21.73
CA GLU A 195 15.28 -0.53 22.00
C GLU A 195 14.41 -0.50 20.75
N ILE A 196 13.24 -1.14 20.80
CA ILE A 196 12.29 -1.20 19.69
C ILE A 196 11.16 -0.22 19.98
N THR A 197 10.80 0.57 18.97
CA THR A 197 9.61 1.41 19.01
C THR A 197 8.40 0.50 18.77
N GLU A 198 7.62 0.22 19.81
CA GLU A 198 6.32 -0.46 19.63
C GLU A 198 5.30 0.56 19.11
N SER A 199 4.65 0.22 17.99
CA SER A 199 3.36 0.81 17.65
C SER A 199 2.36 0.29 18.70
N THR A 200 2.09 1.08 19.73
CA THR A 200 1.01 0.76 20.67
C THR A 200 -0.28 0.68 19.89
N PRO A 201 -1.07 -0.41 20.05
CA PRO A 201 -2.45 -0.42 19.59
C PRO A 201 -3.13 0.82 20.16
N SER A 202 -3.83 1.57 19.33
CA SER A 202 -4.42 2.81 19.80
C SER A 202 -5.42 2.51 20.91
N MET A 203 -5.46 3.34 21.92
CA MET A 203 -6.46 3.24 22.99
C MET A 203 -7.90 3.31 22.43
N PHE A 204 -8.03 3.82 21.20
CA PHE A 204 -9.27 3.94 20.43
C PHE A 204 -9.71 2.62 19.77
N ASP A 205 -8.80 1.67 19.49
CA ASP A 205 -9.17 0.32 19.02
C ASP A 205 -9.96 -0.47 20.10
N MET A 206 -9.92 0.00 21.34
CA MET A 206 -10.64 -0.61 22.46
C MET A 206 -11.96 0.09 22.81
N MET A 207 -12.36 1.16 22.12
CA MET A 207 -13.63 1.85 22.35
C MET A 207 -14.67 1.45 21.28
N PRO A 208 -15.60 0.56 21.58
CA PRO A 208 -16.69 0.19 20.64
C PRO A 208 -17.63 1.38 20.49
N GLY A 209 -17.82 1.83 19.24
CA GLY A 209 -18.89 2.77 18.88
C GLY A 209 -18.44 4.13 18.30
N MET A 210 -17.17 4.36 18.06
CA MET A 210 -16.68 5.57 17.39
C MET A 210 -16.52 5.37 15.89
N ASP A 211 -16.91 6.38 15.11
CA ASP A 211 -16.76 6.39 13.64
C ASP A 211 -15.27 6.30 13.25
N PRO A 212 -14.86 5.31 12.42
CA PRO A 212 -13.46 5.10 12.06
C PRO A 212 -12.78 6.31 11.41
N SER A 213 -13.53 7.19 10.76
CA SER A 213 -13.01 8.39 10.11
C SER A 213 -12.66 9.51 11.10
N ALA A 214 -13.45 9.67 12.15
CA ALA A 214 -13.18 10.64 13.22
C ALA A 214 -12.05 10.15 14.15
N ALA A 215 -11.99 8.84 14.40
CA ALA A 215 -10.95 8.21 15.19
C ALA A 215 -9.55 8.34 14.54
N GLY A 216 -9.46 8.21 13.21
CA GLY A 216 -8.20 8.30 12.47
C GLY A 216 -7.51 9.68 12.59
N ASN A 217 -8.26 10.75 12.41
CA ASN A 217 -7.71 12.11 12.50
C ASN A 217 -7.25 12.48 13.93
N MET A 218 -7.99 12.04 14.95
CA MET A 218 -7.57 12.23 16.34
C MET A 218 -6.38 11.34 16.71
N GLN A 219 -6.30 10.14 16.20
CA GLN A 219 -5.21 9.21 16.44
C GLN A 219 -3.87 9.75 15.90
N ASP A 220 -3.84 10.29 14.69
CA ASP A 220 -2.63 10.89 14.11
C ASP A 220 -2.19 12.16 14.86
N MET A 221 -3.14 12.93 15.36
CA MET A 221 -2.86 14.12 16.16
C MET A 221 -2.27 13.74 17.54
N PHE A 222 -2.78 12.71 18.20
CA PHE A 222 -2.26 12.21 19.48
C PHE A 222 -0.98 11.38 19.31
N ALA A 223 -0.81 10.64 18.20
CA ALA A 223 0.41 9.88 17.94
C ALA A 223 1.64 10.77 17.76
N ASN A 224 1.45 12.01 17.28
CA ASN A 224 2.52 13.01 17.15
C ASN A 224 2.83 13.73 18.47
N LEU A 225 1.90 13.76 19.44
CA LEU A 225 2.07 14.41 20.75
C LEU A 225 2.58 13.47 21.84
N MET A 226 2.40 12.15 21.71
CA MET A 226 2.89 11.19 22.68
C MET A 226 4.28 10.67 22.29
N PRO A 227 5.26 10.70 23.21
CA PRO A 227 6.57 10.10 22.96
C PRO A 227 6.38 8.59 22.71
N LYS A 228 6.84 8.11 21.56
CA LYS A 228 6.80 6.69 21.20
C LYS A 228 7.47 5.88 22.31
N LYS A 229 6.74 5.02 22.99
CA LYS A 229 7.31 4.18 24.06
C LYS A 229 8.34 3.23 23.45
N LYS A 230 9.60 3.42 23.84
CA LYS A 230 10.69 2.49 23.52
C LYS A 230 10.68 1.36 24.53
N LYS A 231 10.66 0.12 24.05
CA LYS A 231 10.72 -1.07 24.88
C LYS A 231 12.05 -1.79 24.64
N LYS A 232 12.77 -2.07 25.72
CA LYS A 232 14.00 -2.85 25.65
C LYS A 232 13.67 -4.32 25.47
N ARG A 233 14.15 -4.91 24.40
CA ARG A 233 13.97 -6.34 24.09
C ARG A 233 15.31 -7.02 23.91
N LYS A 234 15.53 -8.11 24.64
CA LYS A 234 16.73 -8.94 24.50
C LYS A 234 16.51 -9.96 23.40
N MET A 235 17.39 -9.99 22.40
CA MET A 235 17.30 -10.89 21.25
C MET A 235 18.68 -11.25 20.71
N LEU A 236 18.75 -12.24 19.81
CA LEU A 236 19.99 -12.61 19.14
C LEU A 236 20.42 -11.53 18.14
N VAL A 237 21.72 -11.35 17.93
CA VAL A 237 22.28 -10.38 16.97
C VAL A 237 21.69 -10.59 15.58
N LYS A 238 21.50 -11.83 15.13
CA LYS A 238 20.86 -12.17 13.86
C LYS A 238 19.46 -11.54 13.71
N ASP A 239 18.66 -11.62 14.77
CA ASP A 239 17.29 -11.09 14.76
C ASP A 239 17.30 -9.57 14.97
N ALA A 240 18.19 -9.07 15.83
CA ALA A 240 18.40 -7.65 16.05
C ALA A 240 18.80 -6.92 14.76
N ARG A 241 19.67 -7.52 13.93
CA ARG A 241 20.07 -6.96 12.63
C ARG A 241 18.87 -6.73 11.73
N LYS A 242 17.96 -7.73 11.62
CA LYS A 242 16.77 -7.61 10.80
C LYS A 242 15.83 -6.50 11.26
N VAL A 243 15.62 -6.42 12.59
CA VAL A 243 14.74 -5.41 13.19
C VAL A 243 15.33 -4.01 13.00
N LEU A 244 16.62 -3.84 13.27
CA LEU A 244 17.31 -2.57 13.08
C LEU A 244 17.37 -2.15 11.60
N ALA A 245 17.64 -3.09 10.68
CA ALA A 245 17.63 -2.79 9.25
C ALA A 245 16.26 -2.33 8.78
N GLN A 246 15.18 -2.96 9.26
CA GLN A 246 13.82 -2.54 8.94
C GLN A 246 13.48 -1.16 9.53
N GLU A 247 13.96 -0.87 10.74
CA GLU A 247 13.78 0.43 11.38
C GLU A 247 14.55 1.53 10.64
N GLU A 248 15.83 1.27 10.30
CA GLU A 248 16.64 2.21 9.52
C GLU A 248 16.11 2.42 8.10
N ALA A 249 15.67 1.36 7.41
CA ALA A 249 14.99 1.49 6.12
C ALA A 249 13.75 2.39 6.21
N SER A 250 12.96 2.23 7.28
CA SER A 250 11.77 3.08 7.50
C SER A 250 12.11 4.54 7.77
N LYS A 251 13.28 4.84 8.35
CA LYS A 251 13.75 6.22 8.57
C LYS A 251 14.31 6.87 7.30
N LEU A 252 14.88 6.05 6.39
CA LEU A 252 15.41 6.52 5.12
C LEU A 252 14.32 6.83 4.08
N VAL A 253 13.14 6.25 4.23
CA VAL A 253 11.99 6.51 3.35
C VAL A 253 11.31 7.80 3.78
N ASP A 254 11.30 8.80 2.90
CA ASP A 254 10.55 10.03 3.09
C ASP A 254 9.04 9.78 3.02
N SER A 255 8.31 10.20 4.05
CA SER A 255 6.86 9.98 4.17
C SER A 255 6.04 10.77 3.15
N ASP A 256 6.52 11.97 2.81
CA ASP A 256 5.79 12.87 1.89
C ASP A 256 6.00 12.41 0.46
N GLU A 257 7.23 12.03 0.09
CA GLU A 257 7.54 11.42 -1.19
C GLU A 257 6.76 10.09 -1.38
N LEU A 258 6.74 9.24 -0.34
CA LEU A 258 5.97 8.01 -0.33
C LEU A 258 4.48 8.26 -0.59
N SER A 259 3.90 9.27 0.05
CA SER A 259 2.47 9.58 -0.08
C SER A 259 2.15 10.18 -1.45
N ALA A 260 2.98 11.09 -1.95
CA ALA A 260 2.82 11.67 -3.28
C ALA A 260 2.93 10.60 -4.39
N GLU A 261 3.93 9.71 -4.32
CA GLU A 261 4.09 8.63 -5.29
C GLU A 261 2.95 7.60 -5.19
N ALA A 262 2.47 7.31 -3.98
CA ALA A 262 1.33 6.41 -3.78
C ALA A 262 0.04 6.96 -4.42
N ILE A 263 -0.25 8.24 -4.25
CA ILE A 263 -1.38 8.90 -4.90
C ILE A 263 -1.20 8.84 -6.42
N ARG A 264 -0.05 9.28 -6.93
CA ARG A 264 0.24 9.27 -8.36
C ARG A 264 0.05 7.87 -8.98
N ARG A 265 0.53 6.82 -8.32
CA ARG A 265 0.36 5.43 -8.81
C ARG A 265 -1.08 4.97 -8.72
N ALA A 266 -1.81 5.31 -7.67
CA ALA A 266 -3.22 4.99 -7.55
C ALA A 266 -4.03 5.62 -8.68
N GLU A 267 -3.82 6.91 -8.96
CA GLU A 267 -4.49 7.64 -10.04
C GLU A 267 -4.14 7.07 -11.42
N GLN A 268 -2.85 6.92 -11.73
CA GLN A 268 -2.40 6.60 -13.09
C GLN A 268 -2.43 5.12 -13.42
N TYR A 269 -2.26 4.25 -12.43
CA TYR A 269 -2.10 2.79 -12.63
C TYR A 269 -3.05 1.94 -11.79
N GLY A 270 -3.84 2.54 -10.90
CA GLY A 270 -4.78 1.82 -10.04
C GLY A 270 -5.76 0.94 -10.83
N ILE A 271 -6.08 -0.23 -10.28
CA ILE A 271 -7.08 -1.16 -10.81
C ILE A 271 -8.05 -1.49 -9.69
N VAL A 272 -9.32 -1.19 -9.93
CA VAL A 272 -10.43 -1.51 -9.03
C VAL A 272 -11.26 -2.62 -9.64
N PHE A 273 -11.39 -3.74 -8.94
CA PHE A 273 -12.24 -4.85 -9.35
C PHE A 273 -13.52 -4.83 -8.50
N ILE A 274 -14.66 -4.57 -9.15
CA ILE A 274 -15.99 -4.53 -8.54
C ILE A 274 -16.68 -5.85 -8.84
N ASP A 275 -16.77 -6.74 -7.85
CA ASP A 275 -17.43 -8.03 -7.97
C ASP A 275 -18.93 -7.92 -7.67
N GLU A 276 -19.72 -8.88 -8.13
CA GLU A 276 -21.15 -8.99 -7.88
C GLU A 276 -21.97 -7.77 -8.35
N ILE A 277 -21.54 -7.10 -9.44
CA ILE A 277 -22.28 -5.94 -9.97
C ILE A 277 -23.69 -6.28 -10.41
N ASP A 278 -23.96 -7.53 -10.80
CA ASP A 278 -25.26 -8.05 -11.16
C ASP A 278 -26.27 -8.06 -10.01
N LYS A 279 -25.80 -8.08 -8.77
CA LYS A 279 -26.64 -8.04 -7.58
C LYS A 279 -27.28 -6.68 -7.33
N ILE A 280 -26.64 -5.61 -7.80
CA ILE A 280 -27.19 -4.26 -7.73
C ILE A 280 -27.92 -3.85 -9.00
N ALA A 281 -27.89 -4.68 -10.06
CA ALA A 281 -28.55 -4.44 -11.35
C ALA A 281 -30.07 -4.73 -11.32
N SER A 282 -30.55 -5.57 -10.40
CA SER A 282 -31.96 -5.96 -10.41
C SER A 282 -32.86 -4.84 -9.88
N ARG A 283 -33.96 -4.58 -10.61
CA ARG A 283 -35.07 -3.74 -10.14
C ARG A 283 -35.78 -4.48 -9.00
N SER A 284 -35.45 -4.18 -7.75
CA SER A 284 -36.26 -4.64 -6.65
C SER A 284 -37.45 -3.70 -6.52
N ASN A 285 -38.65 -4.25 -6.44
CA ASN A 285 -39.78 -3.54 -5.81
C ASN A 285 -39.41 -3.39 -4.34
N ALA A 286 -38.74 -2.27 -4.01
CA ALA A 286 -38.28 -1.98 -2.67
C ALA A 286 -39.48 -1.95 -1.74
N SER A 287 -39.57 -2.92 -0.85
CA SER A 287 -40.37 -2.77 0.36
C SER A 287 -39.72 -1.66 1.19
N SER A 288 -40.52 -0.78 1.73
CA SER A 288 -40.07 0.37 2.52
C SER A 288 -39.06 -0.06 3.60
N GLY A 289 -37.77 0.34 3.43
CA GLY A 289 -36.70 0.08 4.40
C GLY A 289 -35.47 -0.66 3.85
N GLU A 290 -35.50 -1.19 2.63
CA GLU A 290 -34.30 -1.77 2.00
C GLU A 290 -33.46 -0.71 1.28
N VAL A 291 -32.12 -0.85 1.37
CA VAL A 291 -31.17 -0.02 0.62
C VAL A 291 -31.48 -0.10 -0.87
N SER A 292 -31.64 1.05 -1.52
CA SER A 292 -31.93 1.10 -2.95
C SER A 292 -30.70 0.62 -3.75
N ARG A 293 -30.88 -0.47 -4.50
CA ARG A 293 -29.84 -1.00 -5.39
C ARG A 293 -29.47 -0.01 -6.50
N GLU A 294 -30.46 0.78 -6.94
CA GLU A 294 -30.24 1.86 -7.90
C GLU A 294 -29.48 3.02 -7.26
N GLY A 295 -29.71 3.33 -5.98
CA GLY A 295 -28.94 4.31 -5.22
C GLY A 295 -27.46 3.97 -5.19
N VAL A 296 -27.09 2.71 -4.89
CA VAL A 296 -25.72 2.26 -4.91
C VAL A 296 -25.07 2.42 -6.31
N GLN A 297 -25.80 2.16 -7.40
CA GLN A 297 -25.29 2.38 -8.75
C GLN A 297 -25.03 3.87 -9.01
N ARG A 298 -25.91 4.76 -8.54
CA ARG A 298 -25.75 6.21 -8.67
C ARG A 298 -24.57 6.73 -7.85
N ASP A 299 -24.30 6.14 -6.69
CA ASP A 299 -23.14 6.50 -5.86
C ASP A 299 -21.81 6.01 -6.44
N ILE A 300 -21.79 4.86 -7.13
CA ILE A 300 -20.62 4.34 -7.84
C ILE A 300 -20.30 5.18 -9.07
N LEU A 301 -21.31 5.73 -9.74
CA LEU A 301 -21.18 6.40 -11.02
C LEU A 301 -20.15 7.54 -11.01
N PRO A 302 -20.15 8.52 -10.08
CA PRO A 302 -19.16 9.58 -10.03
C PRO A 302 -17.73 9.07 -9.94
N ILE A 303 -17.51 8.00 -9.18
CA ILE A 303 -16.19 7.39 -9.00
C ILE A 303 -15.68 6.78 -10.33
N VAL A 304 -16.57 6.16 -11.10
CA VAL A 304 -16.24 5.53 -12.39
C VAL A 304 -16.16 6.55 -13.53
N GLU A 305 -16.88 7.66 -13.44
CA GLU A 305 -16.87 8.75 -14.42
C GLU A 305 -15.63 9.64 -14.33
N GLY A 306 -15.10 9.80 -13.15
CA GLY A 306 -14.03 10.71 -12.80
C GLY A 306 -14.50 11.72 -11.77
N SER A 307 -13.93 11.62 -10.58
CA SER A 307 -14.19 12.53 -9.45
C SER A 307 -12.92 12.69 -8.61
N THR A 308 -12.95 13.62 -7.68
CA THR A 308 -11.87 13.80 -6.72
C THR A 308 -12.32 13.33 -5.35
N VAL A 309 -11.62 12.34 -4.81
CA VAL A 309 -11.89 11.77 -3.48
C VAL A 309 -10.83 12.24 -2.50
N THR A 310 -11.25 12.75 -1.35
CA THR A 310 -10.35 13.16 -0.27
C THR A 310 -9.91 11.93 0.53
N THR A 311 -8.60 11.79 0.69
CA THR A 311 -7.99 10.75 1.53
C THR A 311 -7.10 11.39 2.59
N LYS A 312 -6.70 10.62 3.59
CA LYS A 312 -5.76 11.12 4.63
C LYS A 312 -4.36 11.47 4.09
N TYR A 313 -4.05 11.10 2.85
CA TYR A 313 -2.79 11.40 2.18
C TYR A 313 -2.90 12.53 1.16
N GLY A 314 -4.12 13.01 0.88
CA GLY A 314 -4.41 14.05 -0.08
C GLY A 314 -5.59 13.71 -0.98
N ALA A 315 -5.89 14.59 -1.90
CA ALA A 315 -6.95 14.44 -2.90
C ALA A 315 -6.48 13.48 -4.02
N VAL A 316 -7.38 12.63 -4.50
CA VAL A 316 -7.12 11.57 -5.50
C VAL A 316 -8.14 11.68 -6.62
N LYS A 317 -7.67 11.83 -7.84
CA LYS A 317 -8.51 11.87 -9.05
C LYS A 317 -8.73 10.45 -9.57
N THR A 318 -9.99 10.11 -9.90
CA THR A 318 -10.35 8.75 -10.33
C THR A 318 -10.38 8.57 -11.84
N ASP A 319 -10.21 9.62 -12.63
CA ASP A 319 -10.35 9.67 -14.09
C ASP A 319 -9.54 8.60 -14.83
N TYR A 320 -8.37 8.23 -14.30
CA TYR A 320 -7.46 7.32 -14.98
C TYR A 320 -7.33 5.94 -14.30
N ILE A 321 -8.13 5.70 -13.27
CA ILE A 321 -8.24 4.39 -12.63
C ILE A 321 -8.96 3.44 -13.59
N LEU A 322 -8.49 2.20 -13.70
CA LEU A 322 -9.15 1.17 -14.47
C LEU A 322 -10.15 0.43 -13.59
N PHE A 323 -11.43 0.58 -13.91
CA PHE A 323 -12.49 -0.19 -13.27
C PHE A 323 -12.81 -1.44 -14.09
N ILE A 324 -12.84 -2.58 -13.40
CA ILE A 324 -13.25 -3.87 -13.97
C ILE A 324 -14.43 -4.35 -13.12
N ALA A 325 -15.63 -4.27 -13.67
CA ALA A 325 -16.81 -4.82 -13.03
C ALA A 325 -17.02 -6.27 -13.44
N ALA A 326 -17.53 -7.10 -12.53
CA ALA A 326 -17.81 -8.50 -12.79
C ALA A 326 -19.15 -8.92 -12.19
N GLY A 327 -19.87 -9.73 -12.91
CA GLY A 327 -21.15 -10.30 -12.48
C GLY A 327 -21.48 -11.60 -13.19
N ALA A 328 -22.31 -12.41 -12.55
CA ALA A 328 -22.80 -13.66 -13.14
C ALA A 328 -23.97 -13.44 -14.10
N PHE A 329 -24.77 -12.42 -13.86
CA PHE A 329 -25.95 -12.04 -14.64
C PHE A 329 -26.94 -13.19 -14.92
N HIS A 330 -27.10 -14.12 -13.94
CA HIS A 330 -28.04 -15.22 -14.07
C HIS A 330 -29.50 -14.79 -13.93
N MET A 331 -29.77 -13.84 -13.00
CA MET A 331 -31.12 -13.35 -12.69
C MET A 331 -31.37 -11.93 -13.23
N SER A 332 -30.34 -11.25 -13.68
CA SER A 332 -30.38 -9.92 -14.26
C SER A 332 -29.57 -9.91 -15.57
N LYS A 333 -29.72 -8.86 -16.35
CA LYS A 333 -28.96 -8.63 -17.57
C LYS A 333 -28.07 -7.39 -17.40
N PRO A 334 -26.98 -7.25 -18.15
CA PRO A 334 -26.19 -6.01 -18.16
C PRO A 334 -27.04 -4.76 -18.51
N SER A 335 -28.15 -4.93 -19.27
CA SER A 335 -29.11 -3.88 -19.56
C SER A 335 -29.98 -3.43 -18.37
N ASP A 336 -29.96 -4.15 -17.26
CA ASP A 336 -30.69 -3.80 -16.05
C ASP A 336 -29.87 -2.86 -15.13
N LEU A 337 -28.60 -2.61 -15.45
CA LEU A 337 -27.83 -1.50 -14.88
C LEU A 337 -28.40 -0.17 -15.39
N ILE A 338 -28.24 0.90 -14.61
CA ILE A 338 -28.63 2.24 -15.09
C ILE A 338 -27.87 2.60 -16.36
N PRO A 339 -28.50 3.29 -17.33
CA PRO A 339 -27.92 3.57 -18.66
C PRO A 339 -26.56 4.27 -18.58
N GLU A 340 -26.40 5.18 -17.63
CA GLU A 340 -25.18 5.96 -17.42
C GLU A 340 -24.04 5.03 -17.05
N LEU A 341 -24.25 4.10 -16.12
CA LEU A 341 -23.24 3.14 -15.71
C LEU A 341 -22.90 2.15 -16.82
N GLN A 342 -23.89 1.73 -17.62
CA GLN A 342 -23.63 0.90 -18.81
C GLN A 342 -22.68 1.59 -19.79
N GLY A 343 -22.82 2.90 -20.01
CA GLY A 343 -21.97 3.71 -20.87
C GLY A 343 -20.52 3.79 -20.38
N ARG A 344 -20.29 3.65 -19.08
CA ARG A 344 -18.94 3.68 -18.47
C ARG A 344 -18.21 2.35 -18.51
N PHE A 345 -18.89 1.25 -18.89
CA PHE A 345 -18.29 -0.06 -19.13
C PHE A 345 -18.45 -0.49 -20.59
N PRO A 346 -17.77 0.19 -21.53
CA PRO A 346 -17.96 -0.06 -22.98
C PRO A 346 -17.37 -1.40 -23.44
N ILE A 347 -16.38 -1.93 -22.73
CA ILE A 347 -15.77 -3.22 -23.07
C ILE A 347 -16.52 -4.31 -22.30
N ARG A 348 -17.29 -5.12 -23.01
CA ARG A 348 -18.03 -6.25 -22.44
C ARG A 348 -17.38 -7.54 -22.87
N VAL A 349 -17.12 -8.43 -21.92
CA VAL A 349 -16.46 -9.71 -22.17
C VAL A 349 -17.24 -10.81 -21.47
N GLU A 350 -17.60 -11.82 -22.22
CA GLU A 350 -18.24 -13.03 -21.70
C GLU A 350 -17.18 -14.09 -21.39
N LEU A 351 -17.28 -14.68 -20.19
CA LEU A 351 -16.45 -15.78 -19.76
C LEU A 351 -17.28 -17.06 -19.81
N GLU A 352 -16.77 -18.05 -20.48
CA GLU A 352 -17.42 -19.34 -20.66
C GLU A 352 -17.25 -20.23 -19.41
N LYS A 353 -18.14 -21.19 -19.27
CA LYS A 353 -18.00 -22.24 -18.27
C LYS A 353 -16.79 -23.10 -18.61
N LEU A 354 -16.05 -23.51 -17.58
CA LEU A 354 -14.98 -24.48 -17.74
C LEU A 354 -15.55 -25.80 -18.23
N THR A 355 -14.85 -26.41 -19.17
CA THR A 355 -15.20 -27.71 -19.76
C THR A 355 -14.41 -28.84 -19.08
N LYS A 356 -14.66 -30.09 -19.47
CA LYS A 356 -13.86 -31.23 -18.97
C LYS A 356 -12.42 -31.19 -19.42
N ASP A 357 -12.16 -30.57 -20.56
CA ASP A 357 -10.81 -30.47 -21.16
C ASP A 357 -10.01 -29.33 -20.54
N ASP A 358 -10.66 -28.38 -19.86
CA ASP A 358 -10.07 -27.30 -19.10
C ASP A 358 -9.58 -27.79 -17.71
#